data_77f3d4850ec641ca1d09bdd64f08745a
#
_entry.id   77f3d4850ec641ca1d09bdd64f08745a
#
_cell.length_a   1.000
_cell.length_b   1.000
_cell.length_c   1.000
_cell.angle_alpha   90.00
_cell.angle_beta   90.00
_cell.angle_gamma   90.00
#
_symmetry.space_group_name_H-M   'P 1'
#
loop_
_entity.id
_entity.type
_entity.pdbx_description
1 polymer ?
#
loop_
_entity_poly.entity_id
_entity_poly.type
_entity_poly.pdbx_seq_one_letter_code
_entity_poly.pdbx_strand_id
1 'polypeptide(L)'
;MFPSPAKIKNRAVFGRFLAASLALSACIASQSRAEDATFNVIDDRGVAVSVPAKPKRIASVSYFAADVALALGLKPVAATYMVEGRSPDFLGGLLDGVKQIGQRATPNLELLAEAKPDVTVAIRRYTEGNADQYQKIAPYLAYSLELFADSDRTIGQLATILGETKRGQELNAQFKADLTAFAEKAPKDKHPRFVVMWGGDTPWVFRSENMTAAILVALGAENIAGQNPTPSVPDNWGMEMSLETMLEKDPEVIFVYDYGPDRPHENNPIWQQLSAVKNGRVHYVGDHWVEAHGPIAREMVLREAANLLYPDVFPAIDVKAEARKMIPATVN
;
A
#
# COMPACT_ATOMS: atom_id res chain seq x y z
N MET A 1 94.51 48.45 -26.28
CA MET A 1 94.55 49.08 -27.56
C MET A 1 93.19 49.05 -28.20
N PHE A 2 92.62 50.17 -28.42
CA PHE A 2 91.28 50.49 -28.96
C PHE A 2 91.20 50.02 -30.44
N PRO A 3 90.04 50.02 -31.12
CA PRO A 3 88.78 50.81 -30.79
C PRO A 3 87.43 50.07 -31.00
N SER A 4 86.42 50.67 -30.39
CA SER A 4 85.07 50.77 -30.90
C SER A 4 85.02 51.64 -32.18
N PRO A 5 84.00 51.78 -33.03
CA PRO A 5 82.54 51.72 -32.81
C PRO A 5 81.69 51.21 -34.03
N ALA A 6 80.42 51.07 -33.91
CA ALA A 6 79.40 51.88 -34.59
C ALA A 6 78.01 51.25 -34.55
N LYS A 7 77.06 52.17 -34.28
CA LYS A 7 75.60 52.01 -34.36
C LYS A 7 75.18 51.70 -35.80
N ILE A 8 74.08 50.93 -35.95
CA ILE A 8 73.04 51.26 -36.95
C ILE A 8 71.70 50.76 -36.42
N LYS A 9 70.71 51.68 -36.43
CA LYS A 9 69.29 51.47 -36.27
C LYS A 9 68.67 50.76 -37.45
N ASN A 10 67.60 49.95 -37.24
CA ASN A 10 66.37 49.95 -38.03
C ASN A 10 65.46 48.86 -37.41
N ARG A 11 64.39 49.30 -36.84
CA ARG A 11 63.00 49.41 -37.35
C ARG A 11 62.39 48.12 -37.82
N ALA A 12 61.42 47.70 -36.99
CA ALA A 12 60.03 47.52 -37.33
C ALA A 12 59.56 46.13 -37.78
N VAL A 13 58.56 45.74 -37.10
CA VAL A 13 57.28 45.18 -37.57
C VAL A 13 57.22 43.71 -37.91
N PHE A 14 56.17 43.14 -37.43
CA PHE A 14 55.57 41.82 -37.66
C PHE A 14 55.90 40.71 -36.65
N GLY A 15 54.84 40.35 -35.92
CA GLY A 15 54.77 39.16 -35.15
C GLY A 15 53.63 39.11 -34.15
N ARG A 16 52.51 39.77 -34.42
CA ARG A 16 51.29 39.45 -33.76
C ARG A 16 50.65 38.24 -34.42
N PHE A 17 50.95 37.06 -33.99
CA PHE A 17 50.19 35.80 -34.21
C PHE A 17 50.90 34.71 -33.43
N LEU A 18 50.36 34.32 -32.30
CA LEU A 18 50.42 33.02 -31.66
C LEU A 18 50.18 33.12 -30.14
N ALA A 19 49.01 33.51 -29.75
CA ALA A 19 48.57 33.35 -28.34
C ALA A 19 47.04 33.20 -28.26
N ALA A 20 46.49 32.34 -29.12
CA ALA A 20 45.04 32.10 -29.14
C ALA A 20 44.72 30.61 -29.37
N SER A 21 45.46 29.70 -28.77
CA SER A 21 45.19 28.25 -28.97
C SER A 21 45.44 27.37 -27.74
N LEU A 22 45.28 27.91 -26.54
CA LEU A 22 45.41 27.08 -25.31
C LEU A 22 44.40 27.42 -24.22
N ALA A 23 43.21 27.86 -24.59
CA ALA A 23 42.14 28.08 -23.58
C ALA A 23 40.83 27.36 -23.95
N LEU A 24 40.88 26.26 -24.71
CA LEU A 24 39.70 25.52 -25.13
C LEU A 24 39.77 24.02 -24.78
N SER A 25 40.28 23.67 -23.60
CA SER A 25 40.39 22.26 -23.19
C SER A 25 40.17 22.04 -21.68
N ALA A 26 39.39 22.89 -21.04
CA ALA A 26 39.10 22.70 -19.61
C ALA A 26 37.59 22.85 -19.28
N CYS A 27 36.72 22.62 -20.26
CA CYS A 27 35.30 22.40 -19.99
C CYS A 27 34.92 20.97 -20.40
N ILE A 28 35.70 19.99 -19.96
CA ILE A 28 35.14 18.65 -19.74
C ILE A 28 34.29 18.85 -18.52
N ALA A 29 32.98 19.12 -18.76
CA ALA A 29 31.97 19.09 -17.77
C ALA A 29 32.15 17.81 -16.95
N SER A 30 32.50 17.96 -15.70
CA SER A 30 32.19 16.99 -14.68
C SER A 30 30.65 16.89 -14.69
N GLN A 31 30.13 16.05 -15.58
CA GLN A 31 28.84 15.41 -15.31
C GLN A 31 29.11 14.62 -14.04
N SER A 32 28.93 15.27 -12.88
CA SER A 32 28.71 14.58 -11.66
C SER A 32 27.50 13.68 -11.98
N ARG A 33 27.76 12.42 -12.27
CA ARG A 33 26.78 11.37 -12.00
C ARG A 33 26.35 11.71 -10.57
N ALA A 34 25.16 12.25 -10.41
CA ALA A 34 24.50 12.21 -9.12
C ALA A 34 24.54 10.73 -8.77
N GLU A 35 25.43 10.33 -7.87
CA GLU A 35 25.35 9.03 -7.23
C GLU A 35 23.91 8.93 -6.79
N ASP A 36 23.18 7.93 -7.30
CA ASP A 36 21.78 7.74 -6.96
C ASP A 36 21.74 7.61 -5.45
N ALA A 37 21.34 8.68 -4.78
CA ALA A 37 21.33 8.74 -3.34
C ALA A 37 20.49 7.57 -2.83
N THR A 38 21.09 6.71 -2.03
CA THR A 38 20.40 5.60 -1.39
C THR A 38 20.29 5.86 0.10
N PHE A 39 19.32 5.26 0.76
CA PHE A 39 19.22 5.24 2.21
C PHE A 39 18.78 3.87 2.70
N ASN A 40 19.14 3.55 3.94
CA ASN A 40 18.79 2.27 4.53
C ASN A 40 17.45 2.36 5.25
N VAL A 41 16.59 1.40 4.97
CA VAL A 41 15.30 1.20 5.62
C VAL A 41 15.33 -0.14 6.34
N ILE A 42 14.94 -0.16 7.61
CA ILE A 42 14.71 -1.42 8.32
C ILE A 42 13.26 -1.81 8.06
N ASP A 43 13.05 -2.94 7.39
CA ASP A 43 11.72 -3.50 7.14
C ASP A 43 11.24 -4.40 8.30
N ASP A 44 10.06 -4.97 8.18
CA ASP A 44 9.46 -5.75 9.26
C ASP A 44 10.06 -7.16 9.44
N ARG A 45 11.07 -7.51 8.66
CA ARG A 45 11.97 -8.66 8.94
C ARG A 45 13.10 -8.29 9.89
N GLY A 46 13.26 -7.00 10.24
CA GLY A 46 14.41 -6.45 10.95
C GLY A 46 15.67 -6.33 10.09
N VAL A 47 15.53 -6.36 8.76
CA VAL A 47 16.64 -6.30 7.80
C VAL A 47 16.79 -4.89 7.26
N ALA A 48 18.04 -4.39 7.26
CA ALA A 48 18.37 -3.13 6.61
C ALA A 48 18.44 -3.33 5.09
N VAL A 49 17.58 -2.64 4.37
CA VAL A 49 17.49 -2.68 2.90
C VAL A 49 17.94 -1.33 2.36
N SER A 50 18.94 -1.32 1.49
CA SER A 50 19.35 -0.11 0.77
C SER A 50 18.41 0.13 -0.40
N VAL A 51 17.69 1.26 -0.38
CA VAL A 51 16.73 1.65 -1.41
C VAL A 51 17.17 2.94 -2.09
N PRO A 52 16.92 3.11 -3.41
CA PRO A 52 17.14 4.39 -4.07
C PRO A 52 16.31 5.49 -3.41
N ALA A 53 16.83 6.71 -3.35
CA ALA A 53 16.04 7.86 -2.94
C ALA A 53 15.00 8.18 -4.01
N LYS A 54 13.72 8.28 -3.62
CA LYS A 54 12.60 8.59 -4.50
C LYS A 54 12.48 7.63 -5.72
N PRO A 55 12.35 6.32 -5.48
CA PRO A 55 12.16 5.36 -6.55
C PRO A 55 10.92 5.74 -7.38
N LYS A 56 10.98 5.49 -8.68
CA LYS A 56 9.90 5.82 -9.63
C LYS A 56 9.15 4.58 -10.11
N ARG A 57 9.79 3.44 -10.02
CA ARG A 57 9.29 2.17 -10.53
C ARG A 57 8.97 1.23 -9.37
N ILE A 58 7.77 1.35 -8.84
CA ILE A 58 7.32 0.60 -7.68
C ILE A 58 6.62 -0.67 -8.16
N ALA A 59 7.07 -1.84 -7.70
CA ALA A 59 6.31 -3.08 -7.83
C ALA A 59 5.54 -3.37 -6.53
N SER A 60 4.25 -3.59 -6.68
CA SER A 60 3.31 -3.83 -5.58
C SER A 60 2.96 -5.31 -5.51
N VAL A 61 3.55 -6.04 -4.56
CA VAL A 61 3.27 -7.47 -4.30
C VAL A 61 2.20 -7.58 -3.19
N SER A 62 1.22 -6.74 -3.28
CA SER A 62 -0.06 -6.63 -2.58
C SER A 62 -0.73 -5.34 -3.07
N TYR A 63 -1.97 -5.06 -2.71
CA TYR A 63 -2.56 -3.77 -3.06
C TYR A 63 -2.02 -2.61 -2.22
N PHE A 64 -1.43 -2.86 -1.05
CA PHE A 64 -0.94 -1.82 -0.14
C PHE A 64 0.02 -0.82 -0.82
N ALA A 65 1.06 -1.32 -1.50
CA ALA A 65 2.02 -0.41 -2.13
C ALA A 65 1.43 0.34 -3.32
N ALA A 66 0.50 -0.27 -4.06
CA ALA A 66 -0.25 0.40 -5.13
C ALA A 66 -1.15 1.51 -4.56
N ASP A 67 -1.84 1.24 -3.45
CA ASP A 67 -2.67 2.20 -2.75
C ASP A 67 -1.86 3.44 -2.30
N VAL A 68 -0.76 3.21 -1.57
CA VAL A 68 0.13 4.30 -1.12
C VAL A 68 0.69 5.07 -2.32
N ALA A 69 1.19 4.37 -3.36
CA ALA A 69 1.74 5.01 -4.54
C ALA A 69 0.71 5.91 -5.24
N LEU A 70 -0.50 5.40 -5.48
CA LEU A 70 -1.58 6.15 -6.12
C LEU A 70 -2.01 7.37 -5.29
N ALA A 71 -2.14 7.22 -3.96
CA ALA A 71 -2.47 8.34 -3.07
C ALA A 71 -1.38 9.44 -3.04
N LEU A 72 -0.14 9.07 -3.37
CA LEU A 72 1.01 9.97 -3.48
C LEU A 72 1.27 10.47 -4.92
N GLY A 73 0.42 10.14 -5.88
CA GLY A 73 0.53 10.61 -7.25
C GLY A 73 1.48 9.79 -8.15
N LEU A 74 1.75 8.54 -7.78
CA LEU A 74 2.60 7.61 -8.53
C LEU A 74 1.81 6.38 -8.98
N LYS A 75 2.04 5.91 -10.22
CA LYS A 75 1.45 4.67 -10.73
C LYS A 75 2.44 3.52 -10.57
N PRO A 76 2.06 2.37 -9.99
CA PRO A 76 2.95 1.21 -9.90
C PRO A 76 3.26 0.64 -11.29
N VAL A 77 4.46 0.08 -11.48
CA VAL A 77 4.87 -0.55 -12.75
C VAL A 77 4.40 -1.99 -12.85
N ALA A 78 4.15 -2.63 -11.71
CA ALA A 78 3.62 -3.98 -11.62
C ALA A 78 2.80 -4.13 -10.35
N ALA A 79 1.78 -4.97 -10.39
CA ALA A 79 0.93 -5.28 -9.24
C ALA A 79 0.45 -6.73 -9.27
N THR A 80 0.28 -7.32 -8.08
CA THR A 80 -0.43 -8.59 -7.94
C THR A 80 -1.94 -8.35 -7.91
N TYR A 81 -2.71 -9.41 -8.05
CA TYR A 81 -4.17 -9.40 -7.89
C TYR A 81 -4.62 -10.30 -6.74
N MET A 82 -5.84 -10.09 -6.26
CA MET A 82 -6.52 -10.99 -5.32
C MET A 82 -7.34 -12.03 -6.06
N VAL A 83 -8.12 -11.59 -7.04
CA VAL A 83 -8.93 -12.42 -7.93
C VAL A 83 -8.50 -12.13 -9.36
N GLU A 84 -8.18 -13.18 -10.11
CA GLU A 84 -7.72 -13.04 -11.49
C GLU A 84 -8.77 -12.35 -12.36
N GLY A 85 -8.32 -11.40 -13.17
CA GLY A 85 -9.18 -10.62 -14.06
C GLY A 85 -10.03 -9.54 -13.39
N ARG A 86 -9.95 -9.40 -12.06
CA ARG A 86 -10.63 -8.33 -11.32
C ARG A 86 -9.68 -7.20 -10.96
N SER A 87 -10.04 -5.97 -11.37
CA SER A 87 -9.40 -4.75 -10.91
C SER A 87 -10.04 -4.28 -9.61
N PRO A 88 -9.28 -3.88 -8.58
CA PRO A 88 -9.86 -3.45 -7.32
C PRO A 88 -10.51 -2.07 -7.45
N ASP A 89 -11.80 -1.96 -7.11
CA ASP A 89 -12.57 -0.72 -7.21
C ASP A 89 -11.99 0.40 -6.35
N PHE A 90 -11.49 0.08 -5.16
CA PHE A 90 -10.93 1.06 -4.24
C PHE A 90 -9.63 1.73 -4.73
N LEU A 91 -9.03 1.25 -5.80
CA LEU A 91 -7.92 1.92 -6.49
C LEU A 91 -8.38 2.71 -7.72
N GLY A 92 -9.70 2.97 -7.81
CA GLY A 92 -10.28 3.85 -8.81
C GLY A 92 -10.16 3.36 -10.26
N GLY A 93 -9.85 2.08 -10.48
CA GLY A 93 -9.58 1.52 -11.82
C GLY A 93 -8.21 1.90 -12.38
N LEU A 94 -7.29 2.44 -11.57
CA LEU A 94 -5.97 2.90 -12.02
C LEU A 94 -4.94 1.79 -12.19
N LEU A 95 -5.27 0.55 -11.79
CA LEU A 95 -4.44 -0.62 -12.10
C LEU A 95 -4.71 -1.18 -13.49
N ASP A 96 -5.71 -0.68 -14.21
CA ASP A 96 -5.94 -1.08 -15.60
C ASP A 96 -4.70 -0.72 -16.44
N GLY A 97 -4.16 -1.73 -17.17
CA GLY A 97 -2.93 -1.63 -17.94
C GLY A 97 -1.63 -1.68 -17.14
N VAL A 98 -1.67 -1.78 -15.80
CA VAL A 98 -0.50 -2.13 -14.98
C VAL A 98 -0.16 -3.60 -15.17
N LYS A 99 1.14 -3.92 -15.29
CA LYS A 99 1.59 -5.31 -15.49
C LYS A 99 1.15 -6.19 -14.32
N GLN A 100 0.30 -7.17 -14.60
CA GLN A 100 -0.11 -8.16 -13.62
C GLN A 100 1.00 -9.20 -13.42
N ILE A 101 1.38 -9.45 -12.17
CA ILE A 101 2.48 -10.36 -11.81
C ILE A 101 2.01 -11.56 -10.95
N GLY A 102 0.77 -11.95 -11.09
CA GLY A 102 0.20 -13.11 -10.40
C GLY A 102 -0.50 -12.74 -9.09
N GLN A 103 -0.87 -13.76 -8.34
CA GLN A 103 -1.56 -13.63 -7.05
C GLN A 103 -0.54 -13.27 -5.94
N ARG A 104 -0.95 -12.46 -4.95
CA ARG A 104 -0.05 -11.89 -3.92
C ARG A 104 0.76 -12.90 -3.11
N ALA A 105 0.22 -14.10 -2.87
CA ALA A 105 0.93 -15.15 -2.13
C ALA A 105 1.87 -15.97 -3.01
N THR A 106 1.65 -15.96 -4.33
CA THR A 106 2.42 -16.72 -5.33
C THR A 106 2.71 -15.87 -6.56
N PRO A 107 3.41 -14.72 -6.40
CA PRO A 107 3.70 -13.85 -7.54
C PRO A 107 4.71 -14.49 -8.49
N ASN A 108 4.60 -14.15 -9.78
CA ASN A 108 5.52 -14.59 -10.81
C ASN A 108 6.77 -13.67 -10.82
N LEU A 109 7.90 -14.21 -10.38
CA LEU A 109 9.15 -13.47 -10.26
C LEU A 109 9.79 -13.11 -11.62
N GLU A 110 9.51 -13.87 -12.68
CA GLU A 110 9.98 -13.52 -14.03
C GLU A 110 9.25 -12.27 -14.53
N LEU A 111 7.93 -12.22 -14.40
CA LEU A 111 7.14 -11.04 -14.72
C LEU A 111 7.51 -9.82 -13.86
N LEU A 112 7.85 -10.05 -12.58
CA LEU A 112 8.37 -9.00 -11.70
C LEU A 112 9.72 -8.45 -12.22
N ALA A 113 10.65 -9.33 -12.59
CA ALA A 113 11.95 -8.93 -13.14
C ALA A 113 11.81 -8.17 -14.47
N GLU A 114 10.91 -8.60 -15.36
CA GLU A 114 10.60 -7.89 -16.60
C GLU A 114 10.05 -6.48 -16.36
N ALA A 115 9.33 -6.26 -15.27
CA ALA A 115 8.82 -4.94 -14.89
C ALA A 115 9.94 -3.97 -14.48
N LYS A 116 11.17 -4.45 -14.21
CA LYS A 116 12.36 -3.66 -13.82
C LYS A 116 12.04 -2.63 -12.75
N PRO A 117 11.57 -3.05 -11.57
CA PRO A 117 11.26 -2.11 -10.49
C PRO A 117 12.52 -1.51 -9.86
N ASP A 118 12.40 -0.29 -9.31
CA ASP A 118 13.43 0.32 -8.45
C ASP A 118 13.30 -0.18 -7.00
N VAL A 119 12.07 -0.57 -6.61
CA VAL A 119 11.75 -1.14 -5.31
C VAL A 119 10.56 -2.08 -5.43
N THR A 120 10.61 -3.19 -4.71
CA THR A 120 9.51 -4.15 -4.55
C THR A 120 9.00 -4.07 -3.12
N VAL A 121 7.68 -3.89 -2.96
CA VAL A 121 7.02 -3.85 -1.64
C VAL A 121 6.00 -4.99 -1.56
N ALA A 122 6.06 -5.76 -0.48
CA ALA A 122 5.28 -6.98 -0.32
C ALA A 122 4.76 -7.18 1.11
N ILE A 123 3.78 -8.06 1.28
CA ILE A 123 3.34 -8.53 2.59
C ILE A 123 4.34 -9.57 3.11
N ARG A 124 4.93 -9.32 4.29
CA ARG A 124 5.99 -10.14 4.90
C ARG A 124 5.62 -11.63 4.96
N ARG A 125 4.48 -11.96 5.57
CA ARG A 125 4.07 -13.36 5.82
C ARG A 125 3.97 -14.26 4.57
N TYR A 126 3.79 -13.67 3.39
CA TYR A 126 3.72 -14.44 2.14
C TYR A 126 5.05 -14.55 1.41
N THR A 127 5.97 -13.60 1.63
CA THR A 127 7.10 -13.40 0.72
C THR A 127 8.47 -13.52 1.41
N GLU A 128 8.54 -13.43 2.74
CA GLU A 128 9.82 -13.48 3.47
C GLU A 128 10.59 -14.79 3.27
N GLY A 129 9.90 -15.92 3.10
CA GLY A 129 10.52 -17.21 2.82
C GLY A 129 11.31 -17.26 1.49
N ASN A 130 11.02 -16.33 0.57
CA ASN A 130 11.68 -16.20 -0.72
C ASN A 130 12.43 -14.86 -0.89
N ALA A 131 12.75 -14.17 0.21
CA ALA A 131 13.34 -12.84 0.23
C ALA A 131 14.56 -12.69 -0.71
N ASP A 132 15.45 -13.67 -0.72
CA ASP A 132 16.67 -13.68 -1.56
C ASP A 132 16.33 -13.63 -3.06
N GLN A 133 15.21 -14.18 -3.47
CA GLN A 133 14.79 -14.16 -4.89
C GLN A 133 14.30 -12.77 -5.27
N TYR A 134 13.52 -12.12 -4.41
CA TYR A 134 13.08 -10.73 -4.61
C TYR A 134 14.25 -9.76 -4.65
N GLN A 135 15.20 -9.91 -3.70
CA GLN A 135 16.38 -9.03 -3.59
C GLN A 135 17.31 -9.10 -4.81
N LYS A 136 17.34 -10.22 -5.54
CA LYS A 136 18.07 -10.35 -6.81
C LYS A 136 17.44 -9.52 -7.94
N ILE A 137 16.17 -9.16 -7.82
CA ILE A 137 15.44 -8.38 -8.83
C ILE A 137 15.55 -6.89 -8.53
N ALA A 138 15.23 -6.49 -7.29
CA ALA A 138 15.26 -5.10 -6.81
C ALA A 138 15.33 -5.07 -5.28
N PRO A 139 15.66 -3.92 -4.66
CA PRO A 139 15.47 -3.71 -3.22
C PRO A 139 14.05 -4.17 -2.81
N TYR A 140 13.99 -5.09 -1.86
CA TYR A 140 12.76 -5.73 -1.44
C TYR A 140 12.44 -5.34 0.01
N LEU A 141 11.26 -4.75 0.20
CA LEU A 141 10.70 -4.36 1.49
C LEU A 141 9.50 -5.26 1.83
N ALA A 142 9.58 -5.91 2.98
CA ALA A 142 8.52 -6.77 3.50
C ALA A 142 7.83 -6.08 4.69
N TYR A 143 6.52 -5.84 4.58
CA TYR A 143 5.73 -5.20 5.63
C TYR A 143 4.76 -6.17 6.28
N SER A 144 4.68 -6.09 7.62
CA SER A 144 3.56 -6.64 8.38
C SER A 144 2.34 -5.74 8.18
N LEU A 145 1.26 -6.32 7.68
CA LEU A 145 0.02 -5.63 7.33
C LEU A 145 -1.18 -6.42 7.90
N GLU A 146 -1.13 -6.67 9.19
CA GLU A 146 -2.13 -7.44 9.92
C GLU A 146 -2.94 -6.56 10.87
N LEU A 147 -2.25 -5.73 11.67
CA LEU A 147 -2.83 -4.99 12.76
C LEU A 147 -3.15 -3.54 12.38
N PHE A 148 -4.10 -2.95 13.07
CA PHE A 148 -4.44 -1.53 12.92
C PHE A 148 -3.21 -0.61 13.04
N ALA A 149 -2.33 -0.90 14.00
CA ALA A 149 -1.13 -0.12 14.25
C ALA A 149 -0.11 -0.14 13.10
N ASP A 150 -0.15 -1.15 12.22
CA ASP A 150 0.78 -1.28 11.11
C ASP A 150 0.53 -0.22 10.03
N SER A 151 -0.71 0.22 9.85
CA SER A 151 -1.12 1.09 8.76
C SER A 151 -0.37 2.44 8.76
N ASP A 152 -0.46 3.20 9.84
CA ASP A 152 0.17 4.53 9.93
C ASP A 152 1.69 4.46 9.76
N ARG A 153 2.31 3.47 10.39
CA ARG A 153 3.75 3.26 10.36
C ARG A 153 4.25 2.94 8.95
N THR A 154 3.60 1.98 8.29
CA THR A 154 4.02 1.52 6.96
C THR A 154 3.73 2.54 5.87
N ILE A 155 2.60 3.27 5.95
CA ILE A 155 2.30 4.42 5.07
C ILE A 155 3.37 5.50 5.24
N GLY A 156 3.71 5.89 6.49
CA GLY A 156 4.70 6.91 6.75
C GLY A 156 6.09 6.54 6.25
N GLN A 157 6.50 5.28 6.44
CA GLN A 157 7.78 4.77 5.96
C GLN A 157 7.83 4.74 4.43
N LEU A 158 6.81 4.20 3.76
CA LEU A 158 6.78 4.14 2.30
C LEU A 158 6.68 5.54 1.67
N ALA A 159 5.89 6.45 2.25
CA ALA A 159 5.82 7.83 1.80
C ALA A 159 7.19 8.54 1.90
N THR A 160 7.96 8.26 2.96
CA THR A 160 9.32 8.80 3.10
C THR A 160 10.25 8.25 2.02
N ILE A 161 10.20 6.97 1.73
CA ILE A 161 10.97 6.32 0.64
C ILE A 161 10.64 6.98 -0.69
N LEU A 162 9.37 7.25 -0.95
CA LEU A 162 8.89 7.86 -2.19
C LEU A 162 9.15 9.39 -2.27
N GLY A 163 9.68 10.00 -1.20
CA GLY A 163 9.99 11.42 -1.12
C GLY A 163 8.77 12.31 -0.84
N GLU A 164 7.68 11.74 -0.36
CA GLU A 164 6.39 12.38 -0.09
C GLU A 164 6.00 12.32 1.40
N THR A 165 6.99 12.44 2.30
CA THR A 165 6.81 12.32 3.76
C THR A 165 5.66 13.17 4.29
N LYS A 166 5.58 14.45 3.85
CA LYS A 166 4.53 15.38 4.29
C LYS A 166 3.14 14.87 3.89
N ARG A 167 2.99 14.42 2.64
CA ARG A 167 1.71 13.89 2.15
C ARG A 167 1.31 12.62 2.89
N GLY A 168 2.25 11.72 3.19
CA GLY A 168 1.99 10.54 4.02
C GLY A 168 1.49 10.90 5.42
N GLN A 169 2.08 11.91 6.06
CA GLN A 169 1.64 12.43 7.36
C GLN A 169 0.23 13.03 7.28
N GLU A 170 -0.07 13.79 6.23
CA GLU A 170 -1.40 14.37 6.00
C GLU A 170 -2.47 13.27 5.84
N LEU A 171 -2.19 12.22 5.05
CA LEU A 171 -3.09 11.09 4.86
C LEU A 171 -3.36 10.34 6.18
N ASN A 172 -2.33 10.15 7.02
CA ASN A 172 -2.48 9.54 8.33
C ASN A 172 -3.30 10.41 9.29
N ALA A 173 -3.05 11.72 9.30
CA ALA A 173 -3.80 12.67 10.15
C ALA A 173 -5.27 12.77 9.72
N GLN A 174 -5.54 12.80 8.41
CA GLN A 174 -6.90 12.83 7.87
C GLN A 174 -7.71 11.60 8.27
N PHE A 175 -7.14 10.40 8.09
CA PHE A 175 -7.82 9.16 8.50
C PHE A 175 -8.18 9.15 9.99
N LYS A 176 -7.27 9.60 10.87
CA LYS A 176 -7.55 9.67 12.31
C LYS A 176 -8.68 10.65 12.62
N ALA A 177 -8.70 11.79 11.94
CA ALA A 177 -9.76 12.78 12.10
C ALA A 177 -11.11 12.24 11.60
N ASP A 178 -11.13 11.58 10.44
CA ASP A 178 -12.34 10.99 9.87
C ASP A 178 -12.85 9.84 10.74
N LEU A 179 -11.98 8.93 11.19
CA LEU A 179 -12.35 7.84 12.10
C LEU A 179 -12.99 8.38 13.39
N THR A 180 -12.40 9.43 13.98
CA THR A 180 -12.96 10.08 15.17
C THR A 180 -14.34 10.67 14.88
N ALA A 181 -14.48 11.44 13.80
CA ALA A 181 -15.75 12.07 13.43
C ALA A 181 -16.86 11.04 13.13
N PHE A 182 -16.52 9.94 12.45
CA PHE A 182 -17.45 8.86 12.19
C PHE A 182 -17.83 8.12 13.48
N ALA A 183 -16.86 7.83 14.34
CA ALA A 183 -17.10 7.24 15.65
C ALA A 183 -18.02 8.12 16.50
N GLU A 184 -17.81 9.44 16.55
CA GLU A 184 -18.67 10.39 17.28
C GLU A 184 -20.10 10.42 16.74
N LYS A 185 -20.28 10.34 15.43
CA LYS A 185 -21.57 10.35 14.76
C LYS A 185 -22.33 9.02 14.86
N ALA A 186 -21.62 7.91 15.07
CA ALA A 186 -22.24 6.59 15.23
C ALA A 186 -23.18 6.55 16.46
N PRO A 187 -24.33 5.86 16.38
CA PRO A 187 -25.27 5.73 17.49
C PRO A 187 -24.61 5.12 18.73
N LYS A 188 -24.76 5.77 19.90
CA LYS A 188 -24.10 5.36 21.14
C LYS A 188 -24.87 4.29 21.92
N ASP A 189 -26.10 4.05 21.53
CA ASP A 189 -27.04 3.07 22.10
C ASP A 189 -27.15 1.79 21.26
N LYS A 190 -26.40 1.71 20.14
CA LYS A 190 -26.41 0.54 19.24
C LYS A 190 -24.99 -0.02 19.13
N HIS A 191 -24.84 -1.30 19.44
CA HIS A 191 -23.56 -2.04 19.36
C HIS A 191 -23.77 -3.33 18.54
N PRO A 192 -24.00 -3.23 17.21
CA PRO A 192 -24.29 -4.40 16.41
C PRO A 192 -23.14 -5.41 16.47
N ARG A 193 -23.46 -6.67 16.75
CA ARG A 193 -22.47 -7.76 16.74
C ARG A 193 -22.16 -8.12 15.29
N PHE A 194 -20.89 -8.14 14.96
CA PHE A 194 -20.44 -8.41 13.60
C PHE A 194 -19.35 -9.48 13.52
N VAL A 195 -19.17 -9.99 12.33
CA VAL A 195 -17.98 -10.75 11.91
C VAL A 195 -17.54 -10.31 10.52
N VAL A 196 -16.24 -10.22 10.31
CA VAL A 196 -15.62 -10.10 8.98
C VAL A 196 -14.94 -11.42 8.68
N MET A 197 -15.17 -11.98 7.49
CA MET A 197 -14.68 -13.32 7.18
C MET A 197 -14.31 -13.53 5.72
N TRP A 198 -13.43 -14.47 5.50
CA TRP A 198 -13.31 -15.20 4.25
C TRP A 198 -14.30 -16.36 4.28
N GLY A 199 -15.08 -16.51 3.21
CA GLY A 199 -15.99 -17.63 3.07
C GLY A 199 -15.25 -18.96 2.86
N GLY A 200 -15.88 -20.06 3.18
CA GLY A 200 -15.35 -21.41 3.07
C GLY A 200 -16.25 -22.38 3.86
N ASP A 201 -15.97 -23.68 3.80
CA ASP A 201 -16.65 -24.68 4.64
C ASP A 201 -16.43 -24.39 6.12
N THR A 202 -15.21 -23.97 6.47
CA THR A 202 -14.88 -23.37 7.77
C THR A 202 -14.40 -21.94 7.53
N PRO A 203 -15.22 -20.90 7.80
CA PRO A 203 -14.83 -19.53 7.60
C PRO A 203 -13.58 -19.11 8.38
N TRP A 204 -12.72 -18.30 7.76
CA TRP A 204 -11.63 -17.61 8.43
C TRP A 204 -12.10 -16.22 8.85
N VAL A 205 -12.16 -15.93 10.16
CA VAL A 205 -12.69 -14.69 10.72
C VAL A 205 -11.58 -13.79 11.26
N PHE A 206 -11.79 -12.47 11.20
CA PHE A 206 -10.83 -11.46 11.63
C PHE A 206 -11.01 -11.14 13.12
N ARG A 207 -9.93 -11.13 13.89
CA ARG A 207 -9.92 -10.67 15.28
C ARG A 207 -9.97 -9.15 15.34
N SER A 208 -10.31 -8.62 16.52
CA SER A 208 -10.59 -7.19 16.72
C SER A 208 -9.40 -6.26 16.45
N GLU A 209 -8.17 -6.76 16.53
CA GLU A 209 -6.96 -6.00 16.26
C GLU A 209 -6.59 -5.93 14.76
N ASN A 210 -7.22 -6.79 13.93
CA ASN A 210 -7.05 -6.69 12.47
C ASN A 210 -7.50 -5.31 11.99
N MET A 211 -6.81 -4.75 10.98
CA MET A 211 -7.05 -3.40 10.49
C MET A 211 -8.53 -3.13 10.20
N THR A 212 -9.18 -4.00 9.46
CA THR A 212 -10.60 -3.86 9.09
C THR A 212 -11.52 -3.96 10.30
N ALA A 213 -11.35 -5.02 11.11
CA ALA A 213 -12.19 -5.23 12.28
C ALA A 213 -12.05 -4.09 13.31
N ALA A 214 -10.84 -3.54 13.48
CA ALA A 214 -10.59 -2.43 14.40
C ALA A 214 -11.35 -1.15 13.99
N ILE A 215 -11.52 -0.90 12.70
CA ILE A 215 -12.34 0.22 12.20
C ILE A 215 -13.81 0.03 12.64
N LEU A 216 -14.37 -1.17 12.48
CA LEU A 216 -15.75 -1.46 12.86
C LEU A 216 -15.93 -1.36 14.40
N VAL A 217 -14.94 -1.83 15.17
CA VAL A 217 -14.93 -1.67 16.63
C VAL A 217 -14.89 -0.19 17.04
N ALA A 218 -14.08 0.62 16.35
CA ALA A 218 -14.02 2.06 16.59
C ALA A 218 -15.35 2.77 16.28
N LEU A 219 -16.15 2.24 15.34
CA LEU A 219 -17.52 2.69 15.07
C LEU A 219 -18.54 2.24 16.12
N GLY A 220 -18.12 1.51 17.16
CA GLY A 220 -18.98 1.07 18.26
C GLY A 220 -19.62 -0.32 18.07
N ALA A 221 -19.24 -1.07 17.04
CA ALA A 221 -19.71 -2.43 16.82
C ALA A 221 -18.89 -3.47 17.63
N GLU A 222 -19.49 -4.62 17.95
CA GLU A 222 -18.87 -5.71 18.71
C GLU A 222 -18.44 -6.85 17.77
N ASN A 223 -17.15 -7.19 17.77
CA ASN A 223 -16.64 -8.31 16.99
C ASN A 223 -16.81 -9.63 17.71
N ILE A 224 -17.60 -10.56 17.16
CA ILE A 224 -17.83 -11.89 17.77
C ILE A 224 -16.58 -12.78 17.77
N ALA A 225 -15.59 -12.51 16.89
CA ALA A 225 -14.31 -13.22 16.90
C ALA A 225 -13.44 -12.84 18.11
N GLY A 226 -13.75 -11.71 18.78
CA GLY A 226 -13.05 -11.24 19.97
C GLY A 226 -11.64 -10.77 19.70
N GLN A 227 -10.89 -10.54 20.80
CA GLN A 227 -9.50 -10.10 20.75
C GLN A 227 -8.54 -11.27 20.55
N ASN A 228 -7.31 -10.97 20.12
CA ASN A 228 -6.22 -11.93 20.04
C ASN A 228 -5.86 -12.42 21.46
N PRO A 229 -6.03 -13.72 21.78
CA PRO A 229 -5.70 -14.25 23.10
C PRO A 229 -4.17 -14.34 23.33
N THR A 230 -3.37 -14.19 22.28
CA THR A 230 -1.89 -14.25 22.32
C THR A 230 -1.28 -13.04 21.61
N PRO A 231 -1.36 -11.82 22.18
CA PRO A 231 -0.92 -10.59 21.52
C PRO A 231 0.57 -10.59 21.13
N SER A 232 1.39 -11.46 21.76
CA SER A 232 2.80 -11.63 21.42
C SER A 232 3.05 -12.42 20.13
N VAL A 233 2.01 -13.00 19.53
CA VAL A 233 2.07 -13.71 18.25
C VAL A 233 1.48 -12.81 17.18
N PRO A 234 2.31 -12.11 16.37
CA PRO A 234 1.86 -11.10 15.41
C PRO A 234 0.90 -11.65 14.36
N ASP A 235 1.07 -12.90 13.96
CA ASP A 235 0.28 -13.51 12.89
C ASP A 235 -1.09 -14.07 13.36
N ASN A 236 -1.42 -13.92 14.65
CA ASN A 236 -2.72 -14.35 15.20
C ASN A 236 -3.82 -13.26 15.08
N TRP A 237 -3.93 -12.66 13.90
CA TRP A 237 -4.91 -11.62 13.59
C TRP A 237 -6.27 -12.14 13.12
N GLY A 238 -6.40 -13.45 12.94
CA GLY A 238 -7.62 -14.14 12.54
C GLY A 238 -7.61 -15.59 13.02
N MET A 239 -8.72 -16.28 12.82
CA MET A 239 -8.90 -17.67 13.20
C MET A 239 -9.96 -18.36 12.35
N GLU A 240 -9.91 -19.67 12.28
CA GLU A 240 -11.04 -20.48 11.83
C GLU A 240 -12.17 -20.43 12.86
N MET A 241 -13.41 -20.29 12.40
CA MET A 241 -14.62 -20.34 13.22
C MET A 241 -15.65 -21.22 12.54
N SER A 242 -16.08 -22.29 13.21
CA SER A 242 -17.15 -23.12 12.67
C SER A 242 -18.47 -22.37 12.59
N LEU A 243 -19.37 -22.79 11.72
CA LEU A 243 -20.71 -22.19 11.62
C LEU A 243 -21.54 -22.44 12.89
N GLU A 244 -21.29 -23.54 13.63
CA GLU A 244 -21.92 -23.82 14.93
C GLU A 244 -21.48 -22.78 15.96
N THR A 245 -20.17 -22.49 16.05
CA THR A 245 -19.66 -21.44 16.94
C THR A 245 -20.19 -20.07 16.54
N MET A 246 -20.29 -19.81 15.23
CA MET A 246 -20.85 -18.57 14.70
C MET A 246 -22.34 -18.46 15.07
N LEU A 247 -23.11 -19.54 15.00
CA LEU A 247 -24.52 -19.57 15.41
C LEU A 247 -24.68 -19.34 16.91
N GLU A 248 -23.81 -19.94 17.75
CA GLU A 248 -23.81 -19.69 19.20
C GLU A 248 -23.60 -18.22 19.55
N LYS A 249 -22.68 -17.56 18.83
CA LYS A 249 -22.37 -16.14 19.00
C LYS A 249 -23.36 -15.22 18.30
N ASP A 250 -24.03 -15.71 17.30
CA ASP A 250 -25.12 -15.12 16.50
C ASP A 250 -24.88 -13.65 16.10
N PRO A 251 -24.01 -13.39 15.13
CA PRO A 251 -23.77 -12.03 14.65
C PRO A 251 -25.02 -11.43 14.01
N GLU A 252 -25.22 -10.12 14.22
CA GLU A 252 -26.30 -9.36 13.59
C GLU A 252 -25.94 -8.86 12.18
N VAL A 253 -24.63 -8.80 11.89
CA VAL A 253 -24.10 -8.39 10.57
C VAL A 253 -22.91 -9.26 10.20
N ILE A 254 -22.90 -9.79 8.99
CA ILE A 254 -21.80 -10.59 8.44
C ILE A 254 -21.23 -9.87 7.22
N PHE A 255 -19.92 -9.64 7.23
CA PHE A 255 -19.17 -9.13 6.10
C PHE A 255 -18.33 -10.26 5.52
N VAL A 256 -18.66 -10.68 4.30
CA VAL A 256 -17.96 -11.77 3.60
C VAL A 256 -17.11 -11.18 2.48
N TYR A 257 -15.82 -11.45 2.49
CA TYR A 257 -15.01 -11.07 1.36
C TYR A 257 -15.49 -11.79 0.09
N ASP A 258 -15.80 -11.00 -0.95
CA ASP A 258 -16.26 -11.53 -2.24
C ASP A 258 -15.08 -12.06 -3.05
N TYR A 259 -14.80 -13.35 -2.90
CA TYR A 259 -13.78 -14.03 -3.68
C TYR A 259 -14.29 -14.60 -5.01
N GLY A 260 -15.59 -14.46 -5.30
CA GLY A 260 -16.24 -14.97 -6.49
C GLY A 260 -17.53 -15.75 -6.19
N PRO A 261 -18.06 -16.49 -7.18
CA PRO A 261 -19.36 -17.12 -7.06
C PRO A 261 -19.39 -18.40 -6.18
N ASP A 262 -18.21 -18.96 -5.88
CA ASP A 262 -18.13 -20.16 -5.02
C ASP A 262 -18.26 -19.76 -3.55
N ARG A 263 -19.39 -20.12 -2.93
CA ARG A 263 -19.79 -19.75 -1.57
C ARG A 263 -20.22 -20.98 -0.78
N PRO A 264 -19.30 -21.90 -0.46
CA PRO A 264 -19.65 -23.20 0.14
C PRO A 264 -20.35 -23.04 1.51
N HIS A 265 -20.04 -21.99 2.30
CA HIS A 265 -20.72 -21.72 3.57
C HIS A 265 -22.23 -21.53 3.42
N GLU A 266 -22.71 -21.02 2.29
CA GLU A 266 -24.15 -20.82 2.02
C GLU A 266 -24.91 -22.15 1.87
N ASN A 267 -24.24 -23.23 1.52
CA ASN A 267 -24.82 -24.57 1.36
C ASN A 267 -25.04 -25.29 2.70
N ASN A 268 -24.45 -24.78 3.79
CA ASN A 268 -24.58 -25.37 5.10
C ASN A 268 -25.92 -24.98 5.75
N PRO A 269 -26.76 -25.92 6.21
CA PRO A 269 -28.04 -25.61 6.87
C PRO A 269 -27.92 -24.69 8.08
N ILE A 270 -26.78 -24.65 8.76
CA ILE A 270 -26.54 -23.79 9.92
C ILE A 270 -26.46 -22.34 9.49
N TRP A 271 -25.89 -22.06 8.29
CA TRP A 271 -25.84 -20.70 7.74
C TRP A 271 -27.20 -20.03 7.69
N GLN A 272 -28.22 -20.77 7.25
CA GLN A 272 -29.60 -20.27 7.16
C GLN A 272 -30.24 -19.98 8.52
N GLN A 273 -29.64 -20.43 9.62
CA GLN A 273 -30.12 -20.21 10.98
C GLN A 273 -29.59 -18.93 11.61
N LEU A 274 -28.52 -18.34 11.06
CA LEU A 274 -27.91 -17.10 11.56
C LEU A 274 -28.90 -15.92 11.46
N SER A 275 -28.95 -15.08 12.50
CA SER A 275 -29.79 -13.89 12.53
C SER A 275 -29.45 -12.91 11.38
N ALA A 276 -28.17 -12.73 11.07
CA ALA A 276 -27.73 -11.89 9.96
C ALA A 276 -28.31 -12.37 8.62
N VAL A 277 -28.32 -13.68 8.37
CA VAL A 277 -28.86 -14.27 7.13
C VAL A 277 -30.37 -14.07 7.05
N LYS A 278 -31.11 -14.39 8.14
CA LYS A 278 -32.56 -14.22 8.19
C LYS A 278 -33.01 -12.78 8.00
N ASN A 279 -32.20 -11.83 8.46
CA ASN A 279 -32.49 -10.39 8.39
C ASN A 279 -31.90 -9.69 7.16
N GLY A 280 -31.28 -10.43 6.21
CA GLY A 280 -30.68 -9.87 5.00
C GLY A 280 -29.49 -8.95 5.29
N ARG A 281 -28.75 -9.19 6.40
CA ARG A 281 -27.60 -8.41 6.82
C ARG A 281 -26.25 -9.13 6.58
N VAL A 282 -26.19 -9.86 5.47
CA VAL A 282 -24.95 -10.42 4.94
C VAL A 282 -24.50 -9.53 3.79
N HIS A 283 -23.30 -8.97 3.90
CA HIS A 283 -22.74 -8.05 2.93
C HIS A 283 -21.48 -8.68 2.31
N TYR A 284 -21.49 -8.83 0.98
CA TYR A 284 -20.30 -9.23 0.23
C TYR A 284 -19.47 -8.00 -0.09
N VAL A 285 -18.22 -7.99 0.39
CA VAL A 285 -17.36 -6.79 0.42
C VAL A 285 -16.12 -6.97 -0.45
N GLY A 286 -15.60 -5.87 -0.98
CA GLY A 286 -14.51 -5.86 -1.94
C GLY A 286 -13.12 -6.01 -1.34
N ASP A 287 -12.11 -5.90 -2.21
CA ASP A 287 -10.68 -6.15 -1.90
C ASP A 287 -10.12 -5.27 -0.77
N HIS A 288 -10.61 -4.04 -0.61
CA HIS A 288 -10.18 -3.12 0.45
C HIS A 288 -10.47 -3.63 1.86
N TRP A 289 -11.46 -4.54 2.04
CA TRP A 289 -11.76 -5.13 3.34
C TRP A 289 -10.72 -6.15 3.80
N VAL A 290 -9.96 -6.72 2.88
CA VAL A 290 -8.93 -7.73 3.19
C VAL A 290 -7.51 -7.22 3.02
N GLU A 291 -7.33 -6.05 2.42
CA GLU A 291 -6.07 -5.31 2.32
C GLU A 291 -6.27 -3.84 2.72
N ALA A 292 -6.74 -3.60 3.94
CA ALA A 292 -7.20 -2.31 4.43
C ALA A 292 -6.09 -1.34 4.89
N HIS A 293 -4.81 -1.68 4.76
CA HIS A 293 -3.72 -0.93 5.41
C HIS A 293 -3.28 0.33 4.66
N GLY A 294 -3.60 0.44 3.36
CA GLY A 294 -3.30 1.62 2.56
C GLY A 294 -4.22 2.82 2.87
N PRO A 295 -3.80 4.05 2.54
CA PRO A 295 -4.57 5.25 2.87
C PRO A 295 -5.95 5.29 2.21
N ILE A 296 -6.09 4.79 0.98
CA ILE A 296 -7.38 4.76 0.28
C ILE A 296 -8.25 3.62 0.82
N ALA A 297 -7.70 2.40 0.93
CA ALA A 297 -8.43 1.23 1.39
C ALA A 297 -9.09 1.46 2.75
N ARG A 298 -8.33 1.95 3.74
CA ARG A 298 -8.86 2.17 5.10
C ARG A 298 -9.97 3.22 5.15
N GLU A 299 -9.89 4.26 4.32
CA GLU A 299 -10.97 5.26 4.18
C GLU A 299 -12.23 4.66 3.56
N MET A 300 -12.07 3.81 2.53
CA MET A 300 -13.21 3.15 1.91
C MET A 300 -13.87 2.17 2.89
N VAL A 301 -13.07 1.40 3.66
CA VAL A 301 -13.61 0.54 4.72
C VAL A 301 -14.36 1.36 5.75
N LEU A 302 -13.82 2.48 6.23
CA LEU A 302 -14.47 3.33 7.23
C LEU A 302 -15.84 3.81 6.75
N ARG A 303 -15.92 4.34 5.52
CA ARG A 303 -17.14 4.92 4.96
C ARG A 303 -18.19 3.86 4.65
N GLU A 304 -17.77 2.76 4.05
CA GLU A 304 -18.67 1.66 3.69
C GLU A 304 -19.17 0.92 4.95
N ALA A 305 -18.28 0.60 5.91
CA ALA A 305 -18.65 -0.02 7.16
C ALA A 305 -19.62 0.83 7.98
N ALA A 306 -19.42 2.14 8.04
CA ALA A 306 -20.32 3.05 8.73
C ALA A 306 -21.75 3.00 8.13
N ASN A 307 -21.88 3.00 6.81
CA ASN A 307 -23.18 2.83 6.15
C ASN A 307 -23.79 1.45 6.41
N LEU A 308 -23.02 0.38 6.24
CA LEU A 308 -23.52 -0.99 6.39
C LEU A 308 -23.93 -1.34 7.83
N LEU A 309 -23.24 -0.75 8.82
CA LEU A 309 -23.62 -0.88 10.24
C LEU A 309 -24.83 0.00 10.58
N TYR A 310 -24.86 1.24 10.09
CA TYR A 310 -25.82 2.29 10.48
C TYR A 310 -26.39 3.03 9.26
N PRO A 311 -27.19 2.37 8.41
CA PRO A 311 -27.64 2.93 7.13
C PRO A 311 -28.52 4.18 7.30
N ASP A 312 -29.22 4.33 8.43
CA ASP A 312 -30.03 5.51 8.74
C ASP A 312 -29.18 6.77 9.07
N VAL A 313 -27.89 6.57 9.38
CA VAL A 313 -26.99 7.65 9.83
C VAL A 313 -25.96 8.03 8.78
N PHE A 314 -25.43 7.06 8.04
CA PHE A 314 -24.41 7.26 7.06
C PHE A 314 -24.92 6.89 5.65
N PRO A 315 -24.64 7.70 4.62
CA PRO A 315 -25.05 7.40 3.25
C PRO A 315 -24.21 6.25 2.67
N ALA A 316 -24.79 5.52 1.73
CA ALA A 316 -24.04 4.59 0.89
C ALA A 316 -23.03 5.36 0.02
N ILE A 317 -21.91 4.71 -0.30
CA ILE A 317 -20.87 5.28 -1.16
C ILE A 317 -20.68 4.43 -2.42
N ASP A 318 -20.24 5.08 -3.49
CA ASP A 318 -19.58 4.44 -4.61
C ASP A 318 -18.08 4.39 -4.31
N VAL A 319 -17.59 3.21 -3.94
CA VAL A 319 -16.18 3.00 -3.53
C VAL A 319 -15.20 3.49 -4.59
N LYS A 320 -15.47 3.22 -5.87
CA LYS A 320 -14.60 3.62 -6.97
C LYS A 320 -14.55 5.14 -7.15
N ALA A 321 -15.72 5.78 -7.09
CA ALA A 321 -15.84 7.23 -7.22
C ALA A 321 -15.21 7.97 -6.01
N GLU A 322 -15.44 7.47 -4.79
CA GLU A 322 -14.84 8.06 -3.58
C GLU A 322 -13.31 7.89 -3.57
N ALA A 323 -12.81 6.71 -3.93
CA ALA A 323 -11.37 6.45 -4.04
C ALA A 323 -10.68 7.40 -5.03
N ARG A 324 -11.33 7.69 -6.17
CA ARG A 324 -10.80 8.63 -7.17
C ARG A 324 -10.56 10.04 -6.61
N LYS A 325 -11.33 10.48 -5.63
CA LYS A 325 -11.14 11.80 -4.99
C LYS A 325 -9.86 11.88 -4.15
N MET A 326 -9.36 10.74 -3.66
CA MET A 326 -8.14 10.65 -2.86
C MET A 326 -6.87 10.58 -3.71
N ILE A 327 -7.00 10.27 -5.00
CA ILE A 327 -5.88 10.08 -5.93
C ILE A 327 -5.66 11.38 -6.70
N PRO A 328 -4.43 11.93 -6.71
CA PRO A 328 -4.12 13.13 -7.48
C PRO A 328 -4.46 12.99 -8.97
N ALA A 329 -5.01 14.04 -9.58
CA ALA A 329 -5.40 14.04 -10.99
C ALA A 329 -4.21 13.84 -11.97
N THR A 330 -2.99 13.95 -11.47
CA THR A 330 -1.76 13.69 -12.24
C THR A 330 -1.52 12.20 -12.51
N VAL A 331 -2.24 11.32 -11.81
CA VAL A 331 -2.18 9.86 -12.01
C VAL A 331 -3.33 9.48 -12.95
N ASN A 332 -3.11 9.52 -14.25
CA ASN A 332 -4.07 9.10 -15.27
C ASN A 332 -3.49 7.97 -16.12
#